data_189be20c107a41716f61c3837b3995e7
#
_entry.id   189be20c107a41716f61c3837b3995e7
#
_cell.length_a   1.000
_cell.length_b   1.000
_cell.length_c   1.000
_cell.angle_alpha   90.00
_cell.angle_beta   90.00
_cell.angle_gamma   90.00
#
_symmetry.space_group_name_H-M   'P 1'
#
loop_
_entity.id
_entity.type
_entity.pdbx_description
1 polymer ?
#
loop_
_entity_poly.entity_id
_entity_poly.type
_entity_poly.pdbx_seq_one_letter_code
_entity_poly.pdbx_strand_id
1 'polypeptide(L)'
;MMVARGLRSGAATMIVVLPTFWSMQQLALWRKPPVDAIVFAVMLGIALPRALARARWADAPAIGVLLGPACAAAVGCGMLLSDGGASRAVGAVAFSAGAAIAVWLRRFGSAWRAAGTVASTLFLAVLVRLAPLPRTWSQLGWMLVAAGVALVWALALRCLTVAVRPAPSRRPAAGLPASTRMAVQLGCGTLASFAAAQWLDPDHLVWPVLTVMVVHSANRGRGDVLRKGAQRTVGALVGTGAGTVLGGLFQTGSRTALVALFAVLALAAAARPYGYLFWSAGVTAALVFLYSYFGESGADLLARRLLGIAVGGAIGMTVAWFVLPVRRRGRSIRLGGPGNRPPTLDT
;
A
#
# COMPACT_ATOMS: atom_id res chain seq x y z
N MET A 1 -13.73 -21.97 -8.22
CA MET A 1 -12.99 -21.57 -7.00
C MET A 1 -12.38 -20.16 -7.06
N MET A 2 -11.71 -19.73 -8.17
CA MET A 2 -11.09 -18.38 -8.28
C MET A 2 -12.10 -17.25 -8.25
N VAL A 3 -13.22 -17.35 -8.99
CA VAL A 3 -14.29 -16.33 -9.04
C VAL A 3 -14.85 -16.05 -7.64
N ALA A 4 -15.21 -17.09 -6.87
CA ALA A 4 -15.73 -16.93 -5.52
C ALA A 4 -14.70 -16.24 -4.58
N ARG A 5 -13.41 -16.51 -4.76
CA ARG A 5 -12.34 -15.82 -4.02
C ARG A 5 -12.22 -14.36 -4.41
N GLY A 6 -12.39 -14.05 -5.69
CA GLY A 6 -12.42 -12.68 -6.21
C GLY A 6 -13.60 -11.89 -5.63
N LEU A 7 -14.81 -12.42 -5.73
CA LEU A 7 -16.01 -11.80 -5.20
C LEU A 7 -15.92 -11.55 -3.69
N ARG A 8 -15.43 -12.55 -2.92
CA ARG A 8 -15.18 -12.37 -1.48
C ARG A 8 -14.17 -11.26 -1.19
N SER A 9 -13.10 -11.14 -2.00
CA SER A 9 -12.10 -10.08 -1.85
C SER A 9 -12.67 -8.71 -2.15
N GLY A 10 -13.47 -8.59 -3.22
CA GLY A 10 -14.18 -7.36 -3.59
C GLY A 10 -15.17 -6.96 -2.52
N ALA A 11 -16.07 -7.86 -2.13
CA ALA A 11 -17.07 -7.62 -1.10
C ALA A 11 -16.44 -7.21 0.24
N ALA A 12 -15.45 -7.95 0.73
CA ALA A 12 -14.74 -7.62 1.98
C ALA A 12 -14.06 -6.25 1.94
N THR A 13 -13.59 -5.81 0.78
CA THR A 13 -13.02 -4.46 0.62
C THR A 13 -14.13 -3.41 0.66
N MET A 14 -15.23 -3.62 -0.07
CA MET A 14 -16.33 -2.64 -0.15
C MET A 14 -17.12 -2.52 1.16
N ILE A 15 -17.30 -3.60 1.91
CA ILE A 15 -17.93 -3.59 3.25
C ILE A 15 -17.19 -2.67 4.23
N VAL A 16 -15.90 -2.42 4.04
CA VAL A 16 -15.15 -1.47 4.87
C VAL A 16 -15.06 -0.10 4.20
N VAL A 17 -14.78 -0.05 2.91
CA VAL A 17 -14.56 1.20 2.19
C VAL A 17 -15.81 2.07 2.13
N LEU A 18 -16.97 1.50 1.78
CA LEU A 18 -18.20 2.28 1.64
C LEU A 18 -18.68 2.89 2.97
N PRO A 19 -18.77 2.13 4.07
CA PRO A 19 -19.13 2.74 5.36
C PRO A 19 -18.09 3.72 5.87
N THR A 20 -16.77 3.48 5.62
CA THR A 20 -15.72 4.42 5.97
C THR A 20 -15.91 5.74 5.21
N PHE A 21 -16.12 5.68 3.90
CA PHE A 21 -16.41 6.86 3.09
C PHE A 21 -17.67 7.57 3.55
N TRP A 22 -18.78 6.82 3.74
CA TRP A 22 -20.05 7.39 4.21
C TRP A 22 -19.90 8.07 5.57
N SER A 23 -19.21 7.45 6.53
CA SER A 23 -18.96 8.05 7.84
C SER A 23 -18.17 9.36 7.73
N MET A 24 -17.16 9.41 6.86
CA MET A 24 -16.41 10.63 6.60
C MET A 24 -17.27 11.70 5.91
N GLN A 25 -18.19 11.32 5.04
CA GLN A 25 -19.16 12.26 4.43
C GLN A 25 -20.16 12.81 5.45
N GLN A 26 -20.64 11.99 6.38
CA GLN A 26 -21.50 12.50 7.49
C GLN A 26 -20.72 13.49 8.36
N LEU A 27 -19.47 13.21 8.69
CA LEU A 27 -18.62 14.15 9.39
C LEU A 27 -18.39 15.45 8.59
N ALA A 28 -18.35 15.36 7.26
CA ALA A 28 -18.18 16.52 6.38
C ALA A 28 -19.38 17.48 6.42
N LEU A 29 -20.58 17.00 6.69
CA LEU A 29 -21.77 17.84 6.88
C LEU A 29 -21.64 18.73 8.12
N TRP A 30 -20.92 18.28 9.15
CA TRP A 30 -20.83 18.98 10.44
C TRP A 30 -19.55 19.83 10.56
N ARG A 31 -18.41 19.38 10.04
CA ARG A 31 -17.08 19.95 10.36
C ARG A 31 -16.16 20.16 9.15
N LYS A 32 -16.61 19.93 7.93
CA LYS A 32 -15.87 20.12 6.65
C LYS A 32 -14.42 19.61 6.69
N PRO A 33 -14.19 18.30 6.88
CA PRO A 33 -12.84 17.74 6.83
C PRO A 33 -12.18 18.02 5.47
N PRO A 34 -10.87 18.15 5.41
CA PRO A 34 -10.16 18.27 4.15
C PRO A 34 -10.37 17.01 3.31
N VAL A 35 -10.45 17.16 1.99
CA VAL A 35 -10.65 16.06 1.04
C VAL A 35 -9.56 14.98 1.22
N ASP A 36 -8.34 15.39 1.51
CA ASP A 36 -7.23 14.48 1.81
C ASP A 36 -7.55 13.49 2.93
N ALA A 37 -8.28 13.91 3.97
CA ALA A 37 -8.67 13.02 5.07
C ALA A 37 -9.67 11.95 4.62
N ILE A 38 -10.59 12.30 3.70
CA ILE A 38 -11.55 11.34 3.14
C ILE A 38 -10.82 10.30 2.28
N VAL A 39 -9.91 10.76 1.43
CA VAL A 39 -9.09 9.87 0.59
C VAL A 39 -8.20 8.97 1.46
N PHE A 40 -7.60 9.53 2.49
CA PHE A 40 -6.78 8.79 3.44
C PHE A 40 -7.60 7.69 4.15
N ALA A 41 -8.82 7.99 4.60
CA ALA A 41 -9.73 7.02 5.20
C ALA A 41 -10.05 5.87 4.24
N VAL A 42 -10.38 6.18 2.99
CA VAL A 42 -10.66 5.19 1.94
C VAL A 42 -9.46 4.29 1.68
N MET A 43 -8.26 4.88 1.58
CA MET A 43 -7.01 4.12 1.38
C MET A 43 -6.73 3.17 2.54
N LEU A 44 -6.95 3.61 3.79
CA LEU A 44 -6.86 2.76 4.96
C LEU A 44 -7.96 1.67 4.95
N GLY A 45 -9.18 2.00 4.57
CA GLY A 45 -10.28 1.05 4.41
C GLY A 45 -9.99 -0.08 3.42
N ILE A 46 -9.20 0.20 2.37
CA ILE A 46 -8.72 -0.81 1.42
C ILE A 46 -7.64 -1.73 2.05
N ALA A 47 -6.79 -1.20 2.91
CA ALA A 47 -5.59 -1.89 3.37
C ALA A 47 -5.74 -2.56 4.74
N LEU A 48 -6.45 -1.93 5.69
CA LEU A 48 -6.62 -2.40 7.07
C LEU A 48 -7.26 -3.79 7.16
N PRO A 49 -8.32 -4.15 6.40
CA PRO A 49 -8.91 -5.48 6.48
C PRO A 49 -7.91 -6.60 6.26
N ARG A 50 -6.94 -6.38 5.38
CA ARG A 50 -5.89 -7.37 5.06
C ARG A 50 -4.80 -7.45 6.12
N ALA A 51 -4.46 -6.31 6.71
CA ALA A 51 -3.51 -6.26 7.82
C ALA A 51 -4.09 -6.98 9.04
N LEU A 52 -5.35 -6.69 9.37
CA LEU A 52 -6.07 -7.27 10.49
C LEU A 52 -6.42 -8.75 10.30
N ALA A 53 -6.72 -9.20 9.09
CA ALA A 53 -7.02 -10.61 8.81
C ALA A 53 -5.85 -11.56 9.16
N ARG A 54 -4.63 -11.05 9.25
CA ARG A 54 -3.41 -11.79 9.58
C ARG A 54 -2.96 -11.63 11.03
N ALA A 55 -3.57 -10.71 11.78
CA ALA A 55 -3.26 -10.44 13.17
C ALA A 55 -4.10 -11.35 14.08
N ARG A 56 -3.66 -11.60 15.30
CA ARG A 56 -4.48 -12.27 16.34
C ARG A 56 -5.41 -11.23 16.98
N TRP A 57 -6.50 -11.68 17.58
CA TRP A 57 -7.38 -10.74 18.32
C TRP A 57 -6.64 -10.05 19.48
N ALA A 58 -5.75 -10.78 20.15
CA ALA A 58 -4.89 -10.24 21.21
C ALA A 58 -3.93 -9.13 20.71
N ASP A 59 -3.71 -9.01 19.39
CA ASP A 59 -2.84 -7.99 18.81
C ASP A 59 -3.60 -6.67 18.51
N ALA A 60 -4.94 -6.65 18.58
CA ALA A 60 -5.76 -5.50 18.25
C ALA A 60 -5.48 -4.25 19.12
N PRO A 61 -5.31 -4.36 20.45
CA PRO A 61 -4.96 -3.20 21.28
C PRO A 61 -3.61 -2.58 20.87
N ALA A 62 -2.59 -3.41 20.59
CA ALA A 62 -1.28 -2.92 20.17
C ALA A 62 -1.36 -2.18 18.83
N ILE A 63 -2.22 -2.62 17.91
CA ILE A 63 -2.46 -1.92 16.65
C ILE A 63 -3.12 -0.57 16.90
N GLY A 64 -4.12 -0.50 17.80
CA GLY A 64 -4.79 0.74 18.17
C GLY A 64 -3.83 1.77 18.79
N VAL A 65 -2.99 1.34 19.73
CA VAL A 65 -1.99 2.20 20.39
C VAL A 65 -0.94 2.72 19.40
N LEU A 66 -0.49 1.89 18.47
CA LEU A 66 0.54 2.28 17.49
C LEU A 66 -0.02 3.09 16.31
N LEU A 67 -1.34 3.08 16.10
CA LEU A 67 -1.97 3.81 15.01
C LEU A 67 -1.74 5.32 15.14
N GLY A 68 -1.93 5.88 16.33
CA GLY A 68 -1.76 7.31 16.59
C GLY A 68 -0.35 7.81 16.32
N PRO A 69 0.69 7.27 16.98
CA PRO A 69 2.07 7.67 16.73
C PRO A 69 2.52 7.44 15.28
N ALA A 70 2.12 6.34 14.65
CA ALA A 70 2.45 6.06 13.24
C ALA A 70 1.76 7.05 12.28
N CYS A 71 0.51 7.44 12.58
CA CYS A 71 -0.20 8.46 11.82
C CYS A 71 0.45 9.83 12.00
N ALA A 72 0.79 10.22 13.22
CA ALA A 72 1.48 11.48 13.52
C ALA A 72 2.85 11.54 12.80
N ALA A 73 3.63 10.47 12.86
CA ALA A 73 4.91 10.39 12.15
C ALA A 73 4.74 10.51 10.63
N ALA A 74 3.78 9.78 10.05
CA ALA A 74 3.53 9.83 8.62
C ALA A 74 3.06 11.21 8.15
N VAL A 75 2.15 11.85 8.89
CA VAL A 75 1.66 13.21 8.59
C VAL A 75 2.76 14.24 8.80
N GLY A 76 3.52 14.16 9.90
CA GLY A 76 4.67 15.04 10.18
C GLY A 76 5.71 14.99 9.06
N CYS A 77 6.07 13.78 8.58
CA CYS A 77 6.93 13.64 7.39
C CYS A 77 6.30 14.29 6.16
N GLY A 78 4.98 14.13 5.98
CA GLY A 78 4.26 14.75 4.88
C GLY A 78 4.28 16.29 4.93
N MET A 79 4.22 16.87 6.12
CA MET A 79 4.36 18.33 6.32
C MET A 79 5.75 18.80 5.91
N LEU A 80 6.80 18.14 6.42
CA LEU A 80 8.18 18.47 6.05
C LEU A 80 8.45 18.34 4.56
N LEU A 81 7.85 17.35 3.89
CA LEU A 81 7.95 17.17 2.44
C LEU A 81 7.23 18.26 1.64
N SER A 82 6.23 18.92 2.24
CA SER A 82 5.48 20.01 1.60
C SER A 82 6.22 21.34 1.64
N ASP A 83 7.07 21.51 2.65
CA ASP A 83 7.93 22.67 2.79
C ASP A 83 9.09 22.58 1.78
N GLY A 84 9.63 23.69 1.37
CA GLY A 84 10.78 23.73 0.45
C GLY A 84 12.13 23.51 1.14
N GLY A 85 13.19 23.43 0.35
CA GLY A 85 14.57 23.48 0.83
C GLY A 85 14.97 22.36 1.81
N ALA A 86 15.65 22.73 2.91
CA ALA A 86 16.19 21.79 3.89
C ALA A 86 15.11 20.94 4.59
N SER A 87 13.92 21.51 4.87
CA SER A 87 12.79 20.80 5.47
C SER A 87 12.36 19.60 4.65
N ARG A 88 12.31 19.76 3.32
CA ARG A 88 11.98 18.69 2.39
C ARG A 88 12.99 17.55 2.44
N ALA A 89 14.28 17.85 2.52
CA ALA A 89 15.33 16.83 2.66
C ALA A 89 15.21 16.07 3.98
N VAL A 90 14.97 16.76 5.09
CA VAL A 90 14.70 16.15 6.41
C VAL A 90 13.44 15.28 6.34
N GLY A 91 12.38 15.76 5.72
CA GLY A 91 11.13 15.01 5.50
C GLY A 91 11.36 13.73 4.70
N ALA A 92 12.17 13.78 3.64
CA ALA A 92 12.52 12.62 2.81
C ALA A 92 13.30 11.56 3.61
N VAL A 93 14.28 11.98 4.40
CA VAL A 93 15.05 11.07 5.29
C VAL A 93 14.14 10.47 6.36
N ALA A 94 13.36 11.30 7.07
CA ALA A 94 12.46 10.86 8.12
C ALA A 94 11.38 9.90 7.58
N PHE A 95 10.80 10.19 6.43
CA PHE A 95 9.83 9.33 5.76
C PHE A 95 10.46 7.97 5.39
N SER A 96 11.64 8.00 4.78
CA SER A 96 12.34 6.77 4.36
C SER A 96 12.72 5.90 5.55
N ALA A 97 13.20 6.50 6.64
CA ALA A 97 13.47 5.82 7.90
C ALA A 97 12.19 5.25 8.53
N GLY A 98 11.11 6.02 8.60
CA GLY A 98 9.83 5.58 9.14
C GLY A 98 9.23 4.41 8.37
N ALA A 99 9.25 4.47 7.03
CA ALA A 99 8.81 3.39 6.18
C ALA A 99 9.67 2.12 6.34
N ALA A 100 10.99 2.28 6.47
CA ALA A 100 11.92 1.18 6.73
C ALA A 100 11.68 0.54 8.10
N ILE A 101 11.51 1.35 9.14
CA ILE A 101 11.20 0.90 10.52
C ILE A 101 9.88 0.13 10.52
N ALA A 102 8.85 0.62 9.84
CA ALA A 102 7.55 -0.06 9.74
C ALA A 102 7.67 -1.47 9.13
N VAL A 103 8.55 -1.67 8.15
CA VAL A 103 8.84 -2.99 7.59
C VAL A 103 9.71 -3.83 8.53
N TRP A 104 10.69 -3.21 9.18
CA TRP A 104 11.60 -3.88 10.11
C TRP A 104 10.86 -4.42 11.34
N LEU A 105 9.88 -3.69 11.89
CA LEU A 105 9.04 -4.11 13.00
C LEU A 105 8.36 -5.47 12.76
N ARG A 106 8.10 -5.84 11.54
CA ARG A 106 7.45 -7.12 11.18
C ARG A 106 8.23 -8.36 11.61
N ARG A 107 9.48 -8.21 12.08
CA ARG A 107 10.33 -9.29 12.60
C ARG A 107 9.95 -9.74 14.01
N PHE A 108 9.33 -8.87 14.83
CA PHE A 108 9.16 -9.07 16.26
C PHE A 108 7.86 -9.81 16.66
N GLY A 109 7.23 -10.53 15.76
CA GLY A 109 6.05 -11.35 16.05
C GLY A 109 4.78 -10.90 15.34
N SER A 110 3.62 -11.47 15.75
CA SER A 110 2.36 -11.22 15.04
C SER A 110 1.83 -9.80 15.23
N ALA A 111 1.87 -9.28 16.44
CA ALA A 111 1.42 -7.93 16.76
C ALA A 111 2.24 -6.88 16.03
N TRP A 112 3.57 -6.96 16.11
CA TRP A 112 4.49 -6.04 15.44
C TRP A 112 4.42 -6.17 13.90
N ARG A 113 4.13 -7.36 13.39
CA ARG A 113 3.91 -7.57 11.95
C ARG A 113 2.65 -6.85 11.47
N ALA A 114 1.58 -6.94 12.24
CA ALA A 114 0.33 -6.25 11.94
C ALA A 114 0.50 -4.74 12.06
N ALA A 115 1.07 -4.25 13.15
CA ALA A 115 1.36 -2.86 13.39
C ALA A 115 2.29 -2.25 12.31
N GLY A 116 3.38 -2.93 11.96
CA GLY A 116 4.28 -2.51 10.89
C GLY A 116 3.62 -2.52 9.51
N THR A 117 2.61 -3.37 9.29
CA THR A 117 1.82 -3.35 8.05
C THR A 117 0.89 -2.14 8.02
N VAL A 118 0.24 -1.83 9.13
CA VAL A 118 -0.61 -0.64 9.27
C VAL A 118 0.24 0.62 9.11
N ALA A 119 1.37 0.72 9.83
CA ALA A 119 2.28 1.86 9.72
C ALA A 119 2.77 2.08 8.28
N SER A 120 3.23 1.03 7.59
CA SER A 120 3.63 1.16 6.18
C SER A 120 2.49 1.61 5.27
N THR A 121 1.23 1.26 5.61
CA THR A 121 0.06 1.71 4.87
C THR A 121 -0.23 3.19 5.12
N LEU A 122 -0.04 3.67 6.36
CA LEU A 122 -0.16 5.09 6.71
C LEU A 122 0.85 5.94 5.92
N PHE A 123 2.12 5.53 5.90
CA PHE A 123 3.14 6.19 5.08
C PHE A 123 2.78 6.19 3.60
N LEU A 124 2.25 5.07 3.08
CA LEU A 124 1.78 5.00 1.70
C LEU A 124 0.60 5.94 1.44
N ALA A 125 -0.38 5.97 2.35
CA ALA A 125 -1.60 6.77 2.20
C ALA A 125 -1.31 8.28 2.24
N VAL A 126 -0.34 8.71 3.05
CA VAL A 126 0.10 10.10 3.11
C VAL A 126 0.69 10.60 1.79
N LEU A 127 1.29 9.72 1.00
CA LEU A 127 1.80 10.08 -0.34
C LEU A 127 0.69 10.31 -1.36
N VAL A 128 -0.50 9.73 -1.18
CA VAL A 128 -1.62 9.92 -2.12
C VAL A 128 -2.31 11.24 -1.78
N ARG A 129 -1.89 12.31 -2.43
CA ARG A 129 -2.46 13.67 -2.27
C ARG A 129 -3.25 14.05 -3.51
N LEU A 130 -4.39 14.72 -3.29
CA LEU A 130 -5.22 15.28 -4.35
C LEU A 130 -4.93 16.76 -4.61
N ALA A 131 -4.42 17.49 -3.61
CA ALA A 131 -4.17 18.92 -3.73
C ALA A 131 -2.81 19.33 -3.13
N PRO A 132 -2.14 20.36 -3.68
CA PRO A 132 -0.89 20.92 -3.17
C PRO A 132 -1.10 21.82 -1.93
N LEU A 133 -2.12 21.58 -1.12
CA LEU A 133 -2.41 22.41 0.04
C LEU A 133 -1.33 22.27 1.10
N PRO A 134 -0.92 23.38 1.75
CA PRO A 134 -0.02 23.32 2.90
C PRO A 134 -0.64 22.46 4.00
N ARG A 135 0.07 21.47 4.49
CA ARG A 135 -0.39 20.62 5.58
C ARG A 135 -0.20 21.37 6.90
N THR A 136 -1.30 21.62 7.56
CA THR A 136 -1.32 22.25 8.89
C THR A 136 -1.48 21.19 9.98
N TRP A 137 -1.07 21.51 11.21
CA TRP A 137 -1.28 20.62 12.37
C TRP A 137 -2.76 20.28 12.61
N SER A 138 -3.68 21.16 12.21
CA SER A 138 -5.11 20.87 12.27
C SER A 138 -5.52 19.68 11.41
N GLN A 139 -4.80 19.38 10.34
CA GLN A 139 -5.03 18.21 9.49
C GLN A 139 -4.64 16.90 10.20
N LEU A 140 -3.70 16.92 11.15
CA LEU A 140 -3.35 15.74 11.94
C LEU A 140 -4.57 15.18 12.68
N GLY A 141 -5.38 16.03 13.29
CA GLY A 141 -6.61 15.62 13.94
C GLY A 141 -7.57 14.91 13.00
N TRP A 142 -7.76 15.45 11.79
CA TRP A 142 -8.60 14.83 10.78
C TRP A 142 -8.04 13.50 10.24
N MET A 143 -6.73 13.39 10.09
CA MET A 143 -6.09 12.14 9.69
C MET A 143 -6.23 11.06 10.78
N LEU A 144 -6.15 11.44 12.07
CA LEU A 144 -6.40 10.53 13.19
C LEU A 144 -7.86 10.07 13.23
N VAL A 145 -8.81 10.98 13.03
CA VAL A 145 -10.24 10.63 12.92
C VAL A 145 -10.47 9.67 11.75
N ALA A 146 -9.91 9.98 10.58
CA ALA A 146 -10.00 9.14 9.39
C ALA A 146 -9.42 7.73 9.63
N ALA A 147 -8.25 7.66 10.29
CA ALA A 147 -7.63 6.39 10.66
C ALA A 147 -8.48 5.60 11.67
N GLY A 148 -9.06 6.28 12.65
CA GLY A 148 -9.97 5.69 13.64
C GLY A 148 -11.23 5.12 12.99
N VAL A 149 -11.89 5.91 12.14
CA VAL A 149 -13.09 5.47 11.40
C VAL A 149 -12.78 4.23 10.54
N ALA A 150 -11.70 4.26 9.77
CA ALA A 150 -11.30 3.11 8.95
C ALA A 150 -10.97 1.86 9.81
N LEU A 151 -10.34 2.06 10.97
CA LEU A 151 -10.03 0.97 11.91
C LEU A 151 -11.30 0.36 12.49
N VAL A 152 -12.28 1.16 12.92
CA VAL A 152 -13.56 0.69 13.46
C VAL A 152 -14.28 -0.20 12.47
N TRP A 153 -14.43 0.23 11.22
CA TRP A 153 -15.08 -0.57 10.18
C TRP A 153 -14.29 -1.82 9.80
N ALA A 154 -12.96 -1.75 9.80
CA ALA A 154 -12.11 -2.91 9.55
C ALA A 154 -12.20 -3.94 10.70
N LEU A 155 -12.32 -3.50 11.96
CA LEU A 155 -12.57 -4.37 13.11
C LEU A 155 -13.97 -4.95 13.08
N ALA A 156 -14.99 -4.16 12.73
CA ALA A 156 -16.37 -4.63 12.57
C ALA A 156 -16.47 -5.75 11.53
N LEU A 157 -15.84 -5.59 10.35
CA LEU A 157 -15.75 -6.66 9.35
C LEU A 157 -15.07 -7.90 9.93
N ARG A 158 -14.01 -7.70 10.71
CA ARG A 158 -13.30 -8.81 11.32
C ARG A 158 -14.13 -9.57 12.35
N CYS A 159 -14.99 -8.89 13.12
CA CYS A 159 -15.96 -9.53 14.02
C CYS A 159 -16.96 -10.40 13.25
N LEU A 160 -17.37 -9.97 12.05
CA LEU A 160 -18.32 -10.69 11.19
C LEU A 160 -17.68 -11.84 10.41
N THR A 161 -16.34 -11.86 10.27
CA THR A 161 -15.64 -12.90 9.51
C THR A 161 -14.95 -13.88 10.45
N VAL A 162 -15.16 -15.19 10.22
CA VAL A 162 -14.44 -16.23 10.96
C VAL A 162 -12.94 -16.07 10.72
N ALA A 163 -12.18 -15.93 11.80
CA ALA A 163 -10.75 -15.69 11.75
C ALA A 163 -10.02 -16.82 11.01
N VAL A 164 -9.38 -16.48 9.91
CA VAL A 164 -8.41 -17.37 9.26
C VAL A 164 -7.28 -17.62 10.25
N ARG A 165 -7.06 -18.88 10.62
CA ARG A 165 -5.97 -19.26 11.53
C ARG A 165 -4.65 -18.69 11.03
N PRO A 166 -3.89 -17.94 11.85
CA PRO A 166 -2.59 -17.43 11.45
C PRO A 166 -1.68 -18.61 11.09
N ALA A 167 -1.00 -18.50 9.97
CA ALA A 167 -0.02 -19.50 9.56
C ALA A 167 1.08 -19.63 10.64
N PRO A 168 1.52 -20.86 10.96
CA PRO A 168 2.54 -21.07 11.97
C PRO A 168 3.80 -20.27 11.65
N SER A 169 4.38 -19.65 12.69
CA SER A 169 5.61 -18.88 12.55
C SER A 169 6.75 -19.81 12.16
N ARG A 170 7.35 -19.57 11.01
CA ARG A 170 8.56 -20.29 10.60
C ARG A 170 9.71 -19.93 11.54
N ARG A 171 10.46 -20.95 11.97
CA ARG A 171 11.70 -20.79 12.76
C ARG A 171 12.66 -19.82 12.09
N PRO A 172 13.39 -19.01 12.88
CA PRO A 172 14.40 -18.11 12.35
C PRO A 172 15.45 -18.89 11.55
N ALA A 173 15.77 -18.42 10.37
CA ALA A 173 16.88 -18.96 9.59
C ALA A 173 18.19 -18.25 9.99
N ALA A 174 19.31 -18.95 9.97
CA ALA A 174 20.62 -18.33 10.13
C ALA A 174 20.85 -17.21 9.10
N GLY A 175 21.38 -16.07 9.54
CA GLY A 175 21.64 -14.87 8.74
C GLY A 175 20.64 -13.74 8.99
N LEU A 176 20.87 -12.59 8.34
CA LEU A 176 19.99 -11.41 8.46
C LEU A 176 18.54 -11.77 8.10
N PRO A 177 17.55 -11.45 8.96
CA PRO A 177 16.15 -11.70 8.70
C PRO A 177 15.69 -11.05 7.38
N ALA A 178 14.82 -11.70 6.64
CA ALA A 178 14.28 -11.17 5.38
C ALA A 178 13.63 -9.80 5.57
N SER A 179 12.97 -9.56 6.71
CA SER A 179 12.38 -8.27 7.06
C SER A 179 13.41 -7.15 7.20
N THR A 180 14.59 -7.43 7.76
CA THR A 180 15.67 -6.43 7.86
C THR A 180 16.22 -6.07 6.48
N ARG A 181 16.46 -7.06 5.61
CA ARG A 181 16.88 -6.80 4.23
C ARG A 181 15.86 -5.99 3.45
N MET A 182 14.58 -6.34 3.59
CA MET A 182 13.48 -5.59 2.98
C MET A 182 13.35 -4.16 3.52
N ALA A 183 13.59 -3.96 4.80
CA ALA A 183 13.57 -2.63 5.42
C ALA A 183 14.69 -1.74 4.87
N VAL A 184 15.92 -2.25 4.80
CA VAL A 184 17.06 -1.52 4.22
C VAL A 184 16.79 -1.21 2.75
N GLN A 185 16.35 -2.19 1.96
CA GLN A 185 15.98 -1.97 0.55
C GLN A 185 14.91 -0.89 0.40
N LEU A 186 13.87 -0.93 1.24
CA LEU A 186 12.81 0.07 1.19
C LEU A 186 13.34 1.46 1.55
N GLY A 187 14.11 1.58 2.63
CA GLY A 187 14.69 2.87 3.06
C GLY A 187 15.61 3.47 1.99
N CYS A 188 16.56 2.69 1.47
CA CYS A 188 17.43 3.15 0.40
C CYS A 188 16.66 3.49 -0.89
N GLY A 189 15.69 2.65 -1.24
CA GLY A 189 14.89 2.85 -2.45
C GLY A 189 13.99 4.08 -2.38
N THR A 190 13.33 4.34 -1.24
CA THR A 190 12.51 5.54 -1.05
C THR A 190 13.37 6.81 -1.01
N LEU A 191 14.51 6.78 -0.34
CA LEU A 191 15.44 7.92 -0.30
C LEU A 191 15.99 8.24 -1.70
N ALA A 192 16.44 7.23 -2.44
CA ALA A 192 16.88 7.40 -3.83
C ALA A 192 15.75 7.91 -4.73
N SER A 193 14.50 7.48 -4.49
CA SER A 193 13.35 7.98 -5.23
C SER A 193 13.02 9.43 -4.93
N PHE A 194 13.14 9.88 -3.68
CA PHE A 194 13.01 11.30 -3.35
C PHE A 194 14.09 12.13 -4.01
N ALA A 195 15.35 11.67 -3.98
CA ALA A 195 16.45 12.36 -4.65
C ALA A 195 16.21 12.45 -6.17
N ALA A 196 15.87 11.35 -6.84
CA ALA A 196 15.57 11.35 -8.26
C ALA A 196 14.39 12.25 -8.62
N ALA A 197 13.32 12.22 -7.83
CA ALA A 197 12.15 13.04 -8.05
C ALA A 197 12.44 14.53 -7.87
N GLN A 198 13.31 14.91 -6.93
CA GLN A 198 13.74 16.29 -6.74
C GLN A 198 14.41 16.86 -7.99
N TRP A 199 15.13 16.05 -8.77
CA TRP A 199 15.77 16.45 -10.02
C TRP A 199 14.83 16.43 -11.23
N LEU A 200 13.88 15.49 -11.25
CA LEU A 200 13.00 15.26 -12.40
C LEU A 200 11.74 16.12 -12.35
N ASP A 201 11.10 16.18 -11.19
CA ASP A 201 9.83 16.85 -10.99
C ASP A 201 9.63 17.14 -9.49
N PRO A 202 10.12 18.28 -9.00
CA PRO A 202 10.05 18.64 -7.58
C PRO A 202 8.63 18.74 -7.03
N ASP A 203 7.65 19.00 -7.89
CA ASP A 203 6.25 19.18 -7.49
C ASP A 203 5.50 17.84 -7.39
N HIS A 204 6.02 16.80 -8.03
CA HIS A 204 5.39 15.48 -8.08
C HIS A 204 6.28 14.35 -7.53
N LEU A 205 6.93 14.58 -6.38
CA LEU A 205 7.82 13.64 -5.69
C LEU A 205 7.19 12.27 -5.38
N VAL A 206 5.88 12.21 -5.40
CA VAL A 206 5.08 11.09 -4.85
C VAL A 206 5.20 9.82 -5.67
N TRP A 207 5.16 9.90 -7.00
CA TRP A 207 4.97 8.73 -7.86
C TRP A 207 6.14 7.74 -7.85
N PRO A 208 7.40 8.18 -7.92
CA PRO A 208 8.55 7.27 -7.78
C PRO A 208 8.59 6.59 -6.42
N VAL A 209 8.37 7.36 -5.34
CA VAL A 209 8.42 6.86 -3.96
C VAL A 209 7.32 5.84 -3.70
N LEU A 210 6.07 6.15 -4.12
CA LEU A 210 4.93 5.25 -4.02
C LEU A 210 5.19 3.94 -4.76
N THR A 211 5.80 4.00 -5.94
CA THR A 211 6.12 2.81 -6.73
C THR A 211 7.14 1.93 -6.02
N VAL A 212 8.22 2.49 -5.49
CA VAL A 212 9.21 1.75 -4.70
C VAL A 212 8.56 1.11 -3.48
N MET A 213 7.74 1.83 -2.72
CA MET A 213 7.03 1.30 -1.56
C MET A 213 6.15 0.12 -1.93
N VAL A 214 5.38 0.22 -3.00
CA VAL A 214 4.48 -0.84 -3.47
C VAL A 214 5.27 -2.07 -3.95
N VAL A 215 6.33 -1.88 -4.73
CA VAL A 215 7.14 -2.96 -5.27
C VAL A 215 7.86 -3.73 -4.15
N HIS A 216 8.38 -3.03 -3.14
CA HIS A 216 9.08 -3.63 -2.00
C HIS A 216 8.17 -4.15 -0.89
N SER A 217 6.88 -3.77 -0.84
CA SER A 217 5.96 -4.07 0.27
C SER A 217 5.82 -5.55 0.61
N ALA A 218 6.04 -6.47 -0.33
CA ALA A 218 5.95 -7.92 -0.15
C ALA A 218 7.01 -8.66 -0.99
N ASN A 219 8.24 -8.16 -1.00
CA ASN A 219 9.35 -8.70 -1.78
C ASN A 219 9.70 -10.13 -1.31
N ARG A 220 9.74 -11.07 -2.25
CA ARG A 220 10.16 -12.46 -2.05
C ARG A 220 11.49 -12.79 -2.74
N GLY A 221 12.13 -11.79 -3.31
CA GLY A 221 13.39 -11.91 -4.04
C GLY A 221 13.42 -11.05 -5.31
N ARG A 222 14.59 -10.99 -5.96
CA ARG A 222 14.83 -10.13 -7.14
C ARG A 222 13.80 -10.32 -8.26
N GLY A 223 13.47 -11.57 -8.61
CA GLY A 223 12.50 -11.87 -9.65
C GLY A 223 11.06 -11.43 -9.31
N ASP A 224 10.69 -11.40 -8.02
CA ASP A 224 9.39 -10.92 -7.57
C ASP A 224 9.29 -9.39 -7.70
N VAL A 225 10.37 -8.67 -7.38
CA VAL A 225 10.48 -7.22 -7.54
C VAL A 225 10.38 -6.82 -9.01
N LEU A 226 11.15 -7.48 -9.89
CA LEU A 226 11.10 -7.25 -11.33
C LEU A 226 9.69 -7.47 -11.90
N ARG A 227 9.09 -8.62 -11.58
CA ARG A 227 7.73 -8.95 -12.04
C ARG A 227 6.70 -7.92 -11.55
N LYS A 228 6.76 -7.51 -10.27
CA LYS A 228 5.85 -6.50 -9.73
C LYS A 228 6.08 -5.13 -10.33
N GLY A 229 7.34 -4.74 -10.53
CA GLY A 229 7.70 -3.49 -11.20
C GLY A 229 7.10 -3.44 -12.61
N ALA A 230 7.33 -4.46 -13.42
CA ALA A 230 6.76 -4.56 -14.76
C ALA A 230 5.22 -4.55 -14.75
N GLN A 231 4.60 -5.38 -13.88
CA GLN A 231 3.14 -5.40 -13.74
C GLN A 231 2.58 -4.06 -13.23
N ARG A 232 3.33 -3.33 -12.40
CA ARG A 232 2.95 -1.99 -11.95
C ARG A 232 2.95 -0.99 -13.09
N THR A 233 4.01 -0.99 -13.92
CA THR A 233 4.14 -0.08 -15.06
C THR A 233 3.07 -0.36 -16.12
N VAL A 234 2.92 -1.62 -16.55
CA VAL A 234 1.88 -2.00 -17.52
C VAL A 234 0.48 -1.73 -16.97
N GLY A 235 0.24 -2.09 -15.70
CA GLY A 235 -1.04 -1.81 -15.05
C GLY A 235 -1.33 -0.32 -14.93
N ALA A 236 -0.31 0.51 -14.71
CA ALA A 236 -0.47 1.96 -14.68
C ALA A 236 -0.81 2.53 -16.06
N LEU A 237 -0.18 2.05 -17.14
CA LEU A 237 -0.51 2.45 -18.52
C LEU A 237 -1.96 2.12 -18.86
N VAL A 238 -2.37 0.87 -18.68
CA VAL A 238 -3.74 0.41 -18.96
C VAL A 238 -4.76 1.14 -18.06
N GLY A 239 -4.45 1.25 -16.77
CA GLY A 239 -5.32 1.92 -15.81
C GLY A 239 -5.46 3.41 -16.06
N THR A 240 -4.39 4.08 -16.50
CA THR A 240 -4.44 5.49 -16.89
C THR A 240 -5.36 5.69 -18.07
N GLY A 241 -5.20 4.92 -19.16
CA GLY A 241 -6.08 5.01 -20.33
C GLY A 241 -7.54 4.76 -19.95
N ALA A 242 -7.83 3.67 -19.21
CA ALA A 242 -9.19 3.37 -18.77
C ALA A 242 -9.77 4.47 -17.86
N GLY A 243 -8.97 4.97 -16.92
CA GLY A 243 -9.41 6.03 -16.00
C GLY A 243 -9.68 7.36 -16.70
N THR A 244 -8.91 7.70 -17.72
CA THR A 244 -9.13 8.91 -18.56
C THR A 244 -10.42 8.79 -19.35
N VAL A 245 -10.65 7.65 -20.01
CA VAL A 245 -11.90 7.40 -20.75
C VAL A 245 -13.09 7.48 -19.81
N LEU A 246 -13.04 6.78 -18.67
CA LEU A 246 -14.12 6.80 -17.67
C LEU A 246 -14.32 8.22 -17.12
N GLY A 247 -13.24 8.96 -16.83
CA GLY A 247 -13.34 10.34 -16.35
C GLY A 247 -14.05 11.27 -17.33
N GLY A 248 -13.84 11.06 -18.63
CA GLY A 248 -14.51 11.84 -19.69
C GLY A 248 -16.00 11.51 -19.90
N LEU A 249 -16.47 10.37 -19.40
CA LEU A 249 -17.88 9.95 -19.52
C LEU A 249 -18.81 10.58 -18.46
N PHE A 250 -18.25 11.13 -17.40
CA PHE A 250 -19.02 11.63 -16.26
C PHE A 250 -18.72 13.10 -15.97
N GLN A 251 -19.74 13.81 -15.53
CA GLN A 251 -19.55 15.19 -15.08
C GLN A 251 -18.77 15.23 -13.76
N THR A 252 -17.87 16.21 -13.65
CA THR A 252 -17.09 16.49 -12.45
C THR A 252 -18.03 16.67 -11.24
N GLY A 253 -17.70 16.00 -10.11
CA GLY A 253 -18.47 16.10 -8.88
C GLY A 253 -19.82 15.37 -8.86
N SER A 254 -20.20 14.68 -9.96
CA SER A 254 -21.50 14.02 -10.03
C SER A 254 -21.59 12.76 -9.15
N ARG A 255 -22.80 12.46 -8.63
CA ARG A 255 -23.04 11.22 -7.86
C ARG A 255 -22.78 9.96 -8.69
N THR A 256 -23.10 10.01 -9.97
CA THR A 256 -22.86 8.89 -10.90
C THR A 256 -21.37 8.63 -11.08
N ALA A 257 -20.54 9.67 -11.16
CA ALA A 257 -19.08 9.54 -11.17
C ALA A 257 -18.56 8.85 -9.89
N LEU A 258 -19.11 9.23 -8.74
CA LEU A 258 -18.72 8.62 -7.46
C LEU A 258 -19.08 7.12 -7.40
N VAL A 259 -20.28 6.75 -7.86
CA VAL A 259 -20.70 5.34 -7.94
C VAL A 259 -19.80 4.56 -8.90
N ALA A 260 -19.48 5.12 -10.06
CA ALA A 260 -18.58 4.50 -11.02
C ALA A 260 -17.17 4.32 -10.46
N LEU A 261 -16.64 5.30 -9.71
CA LEU A 261 -15.35 5.21 -9.02
C LEU A 261 -15.31 4.00 -8.06
N PHE A 262 -16.34 3.85 -7.22
CA PHE A 262 -16.40 2.71 -6.31
C PHE A 262 -16.64 1.37 -7.03
N ALA A 263 -17.37 1.37 -8.14
CA ALA A 263 -17.53 0.18 -8.98
C ALA A 263 -16.16 -0.26 -9.57
N VAL A 264 -15.38 0.67 -10.11
CA VAL A 264 -14.00 0.40 -10.60
C VAL A 264 -13.12 -0.15 -9.47
N LEU A 265 -13.20 0.43 -8.27
CA LEU A 265 -12.44 -0.04 -7.12
C LEU A 265 -12.88 -1.44 -6.66
N ALA A 266 -14.18 -1.73 -6.69
CA ALA A 266 -14.74 -3.04 -6.38
C ALA A 266 -14.25 -4.10 -7.38
N LEU A 267 -14.28 -3.79 -8.67
CA LEU A 267 -13.77 -4.65 -9.74
C LEU A 267 -12.26 -4.90 -9.59
N ALA A 268 -11.50 -3.85 -9.28
CA ALA A 268 -10.06 -3.97 -9.01
C ALA A 268 -9.78 -4.91 -7.82
N ALA A 269 -10.55 -4.78 -6.74
CA ALA A 269 -10.41 -5.62 -5.55
C ALA A 269 -10.83 -7.08 -5.83
N ALA A 270 -11.87 -7.30 -6.65
CA ALA A 270 -12.30 -8.61 -7.10
C ALA A 270 -11.31 -9.27 -8.07
N ALA A 271 -10.67 -8.47 -8.92
CA ALA A 271 -9.67 -8.95 -9.88
C ALA A 271 -8.30 -9.28 -9.25
N ARG A 272 -8.03 -8.85 -8.03
CA ARG A 272 -6.74 -9.04 -7.35
C ARG A 272 -6.25 -10.49 -7.24
N PRO A 273 -7.08 -11.52 -6.98
CA PRO A 273 -6.64 -12.92 -6.94
C PRO A 273 -6.12 -13.44 -8.29
N TYR A 274 -6.50 -12.84 -9.39
CA TYR A 274 -6.07 -13.23 -10.73
C TYR A 274 -4.65 -12.73 -11.07
N GLY A 275 -4.21 -11.66 -10.43
CA GLY A 275 -2.85 -11.16 -10.59
C GLY A 275 -2.68 -9.72 -10.13
N TYR A 276 -1.43 -9.36 -9.84
CA TYR A 276 -1.10 -8.01 -9.40
C TYR A 276 -1.32 -6.96 -10.50
N LEU A 277 -1.20 -7.35 -11.78
CA LEU A 277 -1.45 -6.48 -12.93
C LEU A 277 -2.85 -5.87 -12.90
N PHE A 278 -3.88 -6.72 -12.73
CA PHE A 278 -5.28 -6.28 -12.69
C PHE A 278 -5.57 -5.36 -11.51
N TRP A 279 -5.01 -5.68 -10.35
CA TRP A 279 -5.09 -4.80 -9.18
C TRP A 279 -4.43 -3.45 -9.45
N SER A 280 -3.24 -3.44 -10.05
CA SER A 280 -2.50 -2.22 -10.38
C SER A 280 -3.25 -1.36 -11.39
N ALA A 281 -3.79 -1.97 -12.45
CA ALA A 281 -4.59 -1.27 -13.45
C ALA A 281 -5.84 -0.65 -12.84
N GLY A 282 -6.61 -1.43 -12.08
CA GLY A 282 -7.86 -0.96 -11.49
C GLY A 282 -7.66 0.15 -10.45
N VAL A 283 -6.66 0.04 -9.56
CA VAL A 283 -6.35 1.12 -8.60
C VAL A 283 -5.86 2.37 -9.33
N THR A 284 -5.08 2.20 -10.42
CA THR A 284 -4.64 3.34 -11.22
C THR A 284 -5.79 4.02 -11.92
N ALA A 285 -6.71 3.24 -12.53
CA ALA A 285 -7.91 3.78 -13.14
C ALA A 285 -8.78 4.55 -12.12
N ALA A 286 -8.99 3.95 -10.93
CA ALA A 286 -9.73 4.60 -9.86
C ALA A 286 -9.09 5.92 -9.40
N LEU A 287 -7.75 5.98 -9.30
CA LEU A 287 -7.05 7.21 -8.94
C LEU A 287 -7.15 8.28 -10.05
N VAL A 288 -6.97 7.91 -11.32
CA VAL A 288 -7.13 8.86 -12.44
C VAL A 288 -8.55 9.39 -12.49
N PHE A 289 -9.53 8.51 -12.31
CA PHE A 289 -10.94 8.90 -12.25
C PHE A 289 -11.24 9.79 -11.05
N LEU A 290 -10.63 9.54 -9.89
CA LEU A 290 -10.74 10.39 -8.72
C LEU A 290 -10.19 11.80 -8.97
N TYR A 291 -9.05 11.93 -9.65
CA TYR A 291 -8.52 13.23 -10.05
C TYR A 291 -9.48 13.96 -11.01
N SER A 292 -10.01 13.24 -12.01
CA SER A 292 -11.02 13.79 -12.94
C SER A 292 -12.30 14.23 -12.20
N TYR A 293 -12.73 13.47 -11.18
CA TYR A 293 -13.89 13.83 -10.34
C TYR A 293 -13.70 15.17 -9.63
N PHE A 294 -12.47 15.50 -9.21
CA PHE A 294 -12.13 16.78 -8.59
C PHE A 294 -11.72 17.87 -9.59
N GLY A 295 -11.80 17.60 -10.89
CA GLY A 295 -11.44 18.57 -11.95
C GLY A 295 -9.94 18.68 -12.23
N GLU A 296 -9.12 17.81 -11.63
CA GLU A 296 -7.66 17.78 -11.84
C GLU A 296 -7.31 16.77 -12.95
N SER A 297 -7.74 17.02 -14.19
CA SER A 297 -7.42 16.15 -15.32
C SER A 297 -6.55 16.90 -16.34
N GLY A 298 -5.36 16.39 -16.59
CA GLY A 298 -4.45 16.92 -17.62
C GLY A 298 -3.55 15.83 -18.19
N ALA A 299 -3.30 15.86 -19.49
CA ALA A 299 -2.38 14.91 -20.15
C ALA A 299 -0.97 14.97 -19.55
N ASP A 300 -0.52 16.16 -19.16
CA ASP A 300 0.79 16.36 -18.53
C ASP A 300 0.90 15.67 -17.18
N LEU A 301 -0.15 15.72 -16.35
CA LEU A 301 -0.18 15.02 -15.07
C LEU A 301 -0.06 13.49 -15.27
N LEU A 302 -0.70 12.96 -16.32
CA LEU A 302 -0.64 11.55 -16.66
C LEU A 302 0.76 11.14 -17.13
N ALA A 303 1.40 11.93 -17.99
CA ALA A 303 2.76 11.69 -18.46
C ALA A 303 3.78 11.71 -17.31
N ARG A 304 3.73 12.74 -16.45
CA ARG A 304 4.58 12.85 -15.23
C ARG A 304 4.40 11.66 -14.29
N ARG A 305 3.16 11.23 -14.10
CA ARG A 305 2.84 10.05 -13.29
C ARG A 305 3.46 8.76 -13.87
N LEU A 306 3.32 8.53 -15.18
CA LEU A 306 3.89 7.37 -15.85
C LEU A 306 5.42 7.38 -15.77
N LEU A 307 6.04 8.54 -16.00
CA LEU A 307 7.48 8.72 -15.82
C LEU A 307 7.91 8.39 -14.38
N GLY A 308 7.22 8.95 -13.39
CA GLY A 308 7.50 8.67 -11.98
C GLY A 308 7.36 7.19 -11.62
N ILE A 309 6.37 6.49 -12.18
CA ILE A 309 6.21 5.04 -11.98
C ILE A 309 7.36 4.25 -12.63
N ALA A 310 7.79 4.63 -13.82
CA ALA A 310 8.90 4.00 -14.52
C ALA A 310 10.22 4.20 -13.77
N VAL A 311 10.50 5.43 -13.33
CA VAL A 311 11.69 5.77 -12.53
C VAL A 311 11.69 5.04 -11.20
N GLY A 312 10.58 5.06 -10.47
CA GLY A 312 10.44 4.32 -9.21
C GLY A 312 10.58 2.81 -9.37
N GLY A 313 10.08 2.26 -10.49
CA GLY A 313 10.27 0.86 -10.87
C GLY A 313 11.74 0.53 -11.11
N ALA A 314 12.45 1.36 -11.86
CA ALA A 314 13.88 1.20 -12.13
C ALA A 314 14.71 1.27 -10.83
N ILE A 315 14.49 2.28 -9.99
CA ILE A 315 15.15 2.42 -8.68
C ILE A 315 14.86 1.20 -7.81
N GLY A 316 13.60 0.76 -7.72
CA GLY A 316 13.21 -0.41 -6.94
C GLY A 316 13.92 -1.69 -7.41
N MET A 317 14.06 -1.89 -8.72
CA MET A 317 14.81 -3.02 -9.28
C MET A 317 16.30 -2.94 -8.95
N THR A 318 16.92 -1.78 -9.14
CA THR A 318 18.34 -1.54 -8.86
C THR A 318 18.64 -1.83 -7.39
N VAL A 319 17.85 -1.28 -6.48
CA VAL A 319 18.02 -1.51 -5.03
C VAL A 319 17.81 -2.97 -4.66
N ALA A 320 16.82 -3.66 -5.22
CA ALA A 320 16.60 -5.09 -4.97
C ALA A 320 17.76 -5.96 -5.50
N TRP A 321 18.47 -5.49 -6.51
CA TRP A 321 19.58 -6.22 -7.12
C TRP A 321 20.89 -6.05 -6.36
N PHE A 322 21.18 -4.83 -5.93
CA PHE A 322 22.50 -4.48 -5.37
C PHE A 322 22.48 -4.33 -3.85
N VAL A 323 21.38 -3.92 -3.22
CA VAL A 323 21.30 -3.68 -1.77
C VAL A 323 20.76 -4.91 -1.07
N LEU A 324 21.61 -5.63 -0.33
CA LEU A 324 21.26 -6.79 0.52
C LEU A 324 20.24 -7.74 -0.13
N PRO A 325 20.56 -8.36 -1.27
CA PRO A 325 19.58 -9.10 -2.04
C PRO A 325 18.91 -10.24 -1.24
N VAL A 326 17.60 -10.28 -1.28
CA VAL A 326 16.81 -11.35 -0.68
C VAL A 326 16.93 -12.57 -1.61
N ARG A 327 17.76 -13.57 -1.21
CA ARG A 327 17.88 -14.83 -1.96
C ARG A 327 16.73 -15.75 -1.58
N ARG A 328 16.02 -16.30 -2.57
CA ARG A 328 15.19 -17.47 -2.34
C ARG A 328 16.09 -18.62 -1.91
N ARG A 329 15.88 -19.17 -0.73
CA ARG A 329 16.45 -20.44 -0.37
C ARG A 329 15.95 -21.44 -1.40
N GLY A 330 16.81 -21.96 -2.25
CA GLY A 330 16.49 -23.04 -3.16
C GLY A 330 15.80 -24.14 -2.35
N ARG A 331 14.69 -24.64 -2.85
CA ARG A 331 14.09 -25.87 -2.37
C ARG A 331 15.19 -26.91 -2.63
N SER A 332 15.97 -27.27 -1.59
CA SER A 332 16.82 -28.45 -1.68
C SER A 332 15.87 -29.58 -2.01
N ILE A 333 15.83 -29.98 -3.26
CA ILE A 333 15.34 -31.28 -3.66
C ILE A 333 16.22 -32.21 -2.81
N ARG A 334 15.67 -32.77 -1.75
CA ARG A 334 16.24 -33.94 -1.14
C ARG A 334 16.16 -35.00 -2.24
N LEU A 335 17.18 -35.07 -3.06
CA LEU A 335 17.48 -36.27 -3.80
C LEU A 335 17.51 -37.35 -2.74
N GLY A 336 16.56 -38.28 -2.84
CA GLY A 336 16.39 -39.36 -1.89
C GLY A 336 17.74 -39.98 -1.57
N GLY A 337 18.10 -39.97 -0.28
CA GLY A 337 19.26 -40.73 0.16
C GLY A 337 19.05 -42.20 -0.24
N PRO A 338 20.11 -42.91 -0.67
CA PRO A 338 20.03 -44.34 -0.95
C PRO A 338 19.84 -45.10 0.39
N GLY A 339 18.61 -45.31 0.82
CA GLY A 339 18.35 -45.88 2.14
C GLY A 339 16.96 -46.42 2.41
N ASN A 340 16.10 -46.54 1.41
CA ASN A 340 14.84 -47.25 1.58
C ASN A 340 14.93 -48.56 0.77
N ARG A 341 15.68 -49.56 1.27
CA ARG A 341 15.51 -50.94 0.85
C ARG A 341 14.16 -51.41 1.42
N PRO A 342 13.27 -52.03 0.62
CA PRO A 342 12.08 -52.67 1.13
C PRO A 342 12.53 -53.82 2.06
N PRO A 343 11.77 -54.14 3.13
CA PRO A 343 12.08 -55.30 3.95
C PRO A 343 12.01 -56.57 3.09
N THR A 344 13.10 -57.34 3.06
CA THR A 344 13.12 -58.68 2.51
C THR A 344 12.15 -59.52 3.31
N LEU A 345 11.11 -60.05 2.67
CA LEU A 345 10.28 -61.10 3.17
C LEU A 345 11.15 -62.37 3.18
N ASP A 346 11.62 -62.75 4.37
CA ASP A 346 12.18 -64.09 4.59
C ASP A 346 11.03 -65.07 4.66
N THR A 347 11.04 -66.04 3.77
CA THR A 347 10.18 -67.23 3.70
C THR A 347 10.51 -68.19 4.80
#